data_7c8f3af1734784f408152527e696eb18
#
_entry.id   7c8f3af1734784f408152527e696eb18
#
_cell.length_a   1.000
_cell.length_b   1.000
_cell.length_c   1.000
_cell.angle_alpha   90.00
_cell.angle_beta   90.00
_cell.angle_gamma   90.00
#
_symmetry.space_group_name_H-M   'P 1'
#
loop_
_entity.id
_entity.type
_entity.pdbx_description
1 polymer ?
#
loop_
_entity_poly.entity_id
_entity_poly.type
_entity_poly.pdbx_seq_one_letter_code
_entity_poly.pdbx_strand_id
1 'polypeptide(L)'
;MVLAGILGIQLNAGNNSTLPAHVDSVSALSQVFGDGAKVKTIVITYDEPIKNSSLKQGTYGVEGKTVLRVYANTVAGNAVKGRDGRYVVIELEAKTDLNAQPKQPTPADDAKKKERDKNMGGPGLKAGWSTAGDDVYTDSVSITQLLPIKTAKGKTIAASNTPFTATKTHYAVADDFTQHEFTSPYTGQTLPYNLYLPKGYDAHKRYPLVLFIHDAGVASSPVRSPLLQGRGAVTWAEPAWQSEHPCIVVAPQYPVVTVDDDWNYSHHLDATIALLKDIESKYAVDEDRVYTTGQSMGCMSSMVLLLKEPHLFAGALLVAGKWQTSVLGPLAEQNLWIISCEGDQSSTEMQNQAVALWRKNGATVTEATWNMTAPADSLSALARDMADRGSHLLYTHLTGGSHRATWGVAYDIQGVKEWLFRQRRKQ
;
A
#
# COMPACT_ATOMS: atom_id res chain seq x y z
N MET A 1 -32.70 -17.46 6.28
CA MET A 1 -33.12 -16.53 5.22
C MET A 1 -32.84 -15.14 5.74
N VAL A 2 -31.61 -14.65 5.51
CA VAL A 2 -31.17 -13.31 5.96
C VAL A 2 -30.76 -12.59 4.68
N LEU A 3 -31.49 -11.52 4.36
CA LEU A 3 -31.23 -10.65 3.22
C LEU A 3 -29.90 -9.91 3.45
N ALA A 4 -28.96 -10.11 2.56
CA ALA A 4 -27.79 -9.27 2.43
C ALA A 4 -28.22 -7.94 1.76
N GLY A 5 -28.17 -6.85 2.53
CA GLY A 5 -28.37 -5.50 2.02
C GLY A 5 -27.16 -5.09 1.18
N ILE A 6 -27.38 -4.95 -0.13
CA ILE A 6 -26.42 -4.32 -1.05
C ILE A 6 -26.57 -2.80 -0.81
N LEU A 7 -25.63 -2.21 -0.09
CA LEU A 7 -25.51 -0.75 -0.04
C LEU A 7 -24.94 -0.27 -1.37
N GLY A 8 -25.76 0.44 -2.16
CA GLY A 8 -25.35 1.10 -3.37
C GLY A 8 -24.33 2.22 -3.07
N ILE A 9 -23.13 2.06 -3.55
CA ILE A 9 -22.12 3.13 -3.56
C ILE A 9 -22.64 4.23 -4.49
N GLN A 10 -23.00 5.38 -3.95
CA GLN A 10 -23.22 6.59 -4.74
C GLN A 10 -21.86 7.01 -5.34
N LEU A 11 -21.74 6.78 -6.64
CA LEU A 11 -20.67 7.37 -7.45
C LEU A 11 -20.85 8.89 -7.44
N ASN A 12 -19.93 9.59 -6.81
CA ASN A 12 -19.80 11.03 -6.97
C ASN A 12 -19.59 11.34 -8.47
N ALA A 13 -20.51 12.09 -9.04
CA ALA A 13 -20.46 12.60 -10.40
C ALA A 13 -19.32 13.64 -10.52
N GLY A 14 -18.10 13.16 -10.74
CA GLY A 14 -16.97 14.00 -11.16
C GLY A 14 -16.98 14.12 -12.68
N ASN A 15 -17.04 15.34 -13.18
CA ASN A 15 -16.81 15.82 -14.55
C ASN A 15 -17.21 14.86 -15.67
N ASN A 16 -18.40 15.04 -16.23
CA ASN A 16 -18.83 14.47 -17.50
C ASN A 16 -18.01 15.11 -18.66
N SER A 17 -16.73 14.73 -18.82
CA SER A 17 -16.04 14.98 -20.07
C SER A 17 -16.62 14.01 -21.10
N THR A 18 -17.33 14.52 -22.08
CA THR A 18 -17.83 13.72 -23.21
C THR A 18 -16.61 13.12 -23.92
N LEU A 19 -16.60 11.79 -24.10
CA LEU A 19 -15.55 11.12 -24.85
C LEU A 19 -15.55 11.63 -26.32
N PRO A 20 -14.35 11.67 -26.96
CA PRO A 20 -14.26 12.02 -28.37
C PRO A 20 -15.09 11.07 -29.25
N ALA A 21 -15.57 11.57 -30.41
CA ALA A 21 -16.16 10.71 -31.42
C ALA A 21 -15.24 9.53 -31.75
N HIS A 22 -15.79 8.33 -31.95
CA HIS A 22 -15.08 7.09 -32.22
C HIS A 22 -14.38 6.47 -30.99
N VAL A 23 -14.47 7.05 -29.78
CA VAL A 23 -13.96 6.49 -28.53
C VAL A 23 -15.10 5.91 -27.71
N ASP A 24 -15.09 4.59 -27.50
CA ASP A 24 -16.10 3.89 -26.69
C ASP A 24 -15.82 4.00 -25.18
N SER A 25 -14.55 3.89 -24.79
CA SER A 25 -14.14 3.96 -23.38
C SER A 25 -12.66 4.29 -23.22
N VAL A 26 -12.31 4.80 -22.05
CA VAL A 26 -10.92 5.05 -21.64
C VAL A 26 -10.69 4.48 -20.26
N SER A 27 -9.73 3.58 -20.14
CA SER A 27 -9.32 2.98 -18.86
C SER A 27 -7.90 3.36 -18.50
N ALA A 28 -7.67 3.74 -17.25
CA ALA A 28 -6.34 3.88 -16.67
C ALA A 28 -5.98 2.61 -15.91
N LEU A 29 -4.75 2.12 -16.09
CA LEU A 29 -4.19 0.99 -15.35
C LEU A 29 -3.12 1.54 -14.41
N SER A 30 -3.39 1.46 -13.13
CA SER A 30 -2.54 1.95 -12.05
C SER A 30 -1.81 0.78 -11.38
N GLN A 31 -0.59 1.03 -10.92
CA GLN A 31 0.20 0.11 -10.11
C GLN A 31 0.62 0.81 -8.82
N VAL A 32 0.68 0.08 -7.71
CA VAL A 32 1.13 0.60 -6.43
C VAL A 32 2.64 0.45 -6.31
N PHE A 33 3.31 1.57 -6.05
CA PHE A 33 4.75 1.69 -5.80
C PHE A 33 5.00 2.03 -4.33
N GLY A 34 6.28 2.09 -3.92
CA GLY A 34 6.65 2.43 -2.56
C GLY A 34 6.16 3.81 -2.09
N ASP A 35 5.91 4.73 -3.00
CA ASP A 35 5.42 6.09 -2.79
C ASP A 35 3.95 6.28 -3.26
N GLY A 36 3.21 5.20 -3.43
CA GLY A 36 1.78 5.21 -3.75
C GLY A 36 1.41 4.72 -5.15
N ALA A 37 0.11 4.74 -5.42
CA ALA A 37 -0.46 4.32 -6.70
C ALA A 37 -0.12 5.32 -7.82
N LYS A 38 0.21 4.80 -9.02
CA LYS A 38 0.51 5.61 -10.20
C LYS A 38 -0.02 4.96 -11.46
N VAL A 39 -0.65 5.76 -12.32
CA VAL A 39 -1.07 5.29 -13.64
C VAL A 39 0.17 5.02 -14.49
N LYS A 40 0.27 3.79 -14.97
CA LYS A 40 1.33 3.29 -15.87
C LYS A 40 0.88 3.15 -17.31
N THR A 41 -0.39 2.90 -17.52
CA THR A 41 -0.92 2.62 -18.85
C THR A 41 -2.32 3.20 -18.98
N ILE A 42 -2.60 3.77 -20.14
CA ILE A 42 -3.95 4.17 -20.55
C ILE A 42 -4.34 3.31 -21.72
N VAL A 43 -5.58 2.81 -21.71
CA VAL A 43 -6.16 2.06 -22.81
C VAL A 43 -7.38 2.82 -23.31
N ILE A 44 -7.32 3.30 -24.56
CA ILE A 44 -8.42 3.92 -25.26
C ILE A 44 -9.05 2.86 -26.18
N THR A 45 -10.35 2.60 -26.00
CA THR A 45 -11.09 1.67 -26.85
C THR A 45 -11.80 2.45 -27.94
N TYR A 46 -11.53 2.12 -29.19
CA TYR A 46 -12.15 2.72 -30.36
C TYR A 46 -13.29 1.86 -30.90
N ASP A 47 -14.27 2.48 -31.56
CA ASP A 47 -15.40 1.82 -32.22
C ASP A 47 -14.97 0.93 -33.40
N GLU A 48 -13.82 1.21 -34.03
CA GLU A 48 -13.19 0.40 -35.07
C GLU A 48 -11.66 0.27 -34.89
N PRO A 49 -11.05 -0.76 -35.54
CA PRO A 49 -9.61 -0.98 -35.40
C PRO A 49 -8.78 0.21 -35.90
N ILE A 50 -7.78 0.63 -35.13
CA ILE A 50 -6.80 1.66 -35.45
C ILE A 50 -5.57 1.02 -36.08
N LYS A 51 -5.05 1.65 -37.15
CA LYS A 51 -3.84 1.23 -37.84
C LYS A 51 -2.62 1.56 -36.99
N ASN A 52 -1.91 0.54 -36.53
CA ASN A 52 -0.77 0.71 -35.60
C ASN A 52 0.32 1.60 -36.20
N SER A 53 0.58 1.50 -37.52
CA SER A 53 1.60 2.34 -38.19
C SER A 53 1.26 3.83 -38.25
N SER A 54 0.02 4.24 -37.92
CA SER A 54 -0.37 5.65 -37.83
C SER A 54 -0.08 6.27 -36.47
N LEU A 55 0.27 5.47 -35.48
CA LEU A 55 0.55 5.90 -34.11
C LEU A 55 2.04 6.16 -33.89
N LYS A 56 2.34 7.24 -33.18
CA LYS A 56 3.69 7.64 -32.75
C LYS A 56 3.64 8.01 -31.25
N GLN A 57 4.77 8.02 -30.57
CA GLN A 57 4.87 8.44 -29.17
C GLN A 57 4.18 9.77 -28.90
N GLY A 58 4.33 10.77 -29.78
CA GLY A 58 3.67 12.09 -29.67
C GLY A 58 2.22 12.16 -30.17
N THR A 59 1.58 11.02 -30.48
CA THR A 59 0.16 11.02 -30.92
C THR A 59 -0.78 11.49 -29.83
N TYR A 60 -0.45 11.18 -28.57
CA TYR A 60 -1.20 11.62 -27.40
C TYR A 60 -0.30 12.34 -26.41
N GLY A 61 -0.84 13.42 -25.84
CA GLY A 61 -0.30 14.04 -24.62
C GLY A 61 -1.12 13.60 -23.41
N VAL A 62 -0.45 13.41 -22.28
CA VAL A 62 -1.08 13.11 -21.00
C VAL A 62 -0.58 14.14 -20.00
N GLU A 63 -1.51 14.89 -19.39
CA GLU A 63 -1.18 15.99 -18.49
C GLU A 63 -0.32 15.53 -17.32
N GLY A 64 0.80 16.22 -17.10
CA GLY A 64 1.72 15.94 -16.01
C GLY A 64 2.46 14.58 -16.09
N LYS A 65 2.39 13.87 -17.25
CA LYS A 65 3.01 12.55 -17.42
C LYS A 65 3.90 12.50 -18.67
N THR A 66 4.94 11.70 -18.62
CA THR A 66 5.80 11.39 -19.78
C THR A 66 5.25 10.17 -20.50
N VAL A 67 4.90 10.32 -21.78
CA VAL A 67 4.47 9.21 -22.64
C VAL A 67 5.73 8.47 -23.13
N LEU A 68 5.82 7.17 -22.87
CA LEU A 68 6.93 6.32 -23.33
C LEU A 68 6.65 5.69 -24.69
N ARG A 69 5.44 5.12 -24.86
CA ARG A 69 5.03 4.42 -26.07
C ARG A 69 3.55 4.63 -26.35
N VAL A 70 3.20 4.64 -27.64
CA VAL A 70 1.81 4.61 -28.12
C VAL A 70 1.70 3.59 -29.23
N TYR A 71 0.77 2.65 -29.13
CA TYR A 71 0.53 1.64 -30.15
C TYR A 71 -0.91 1.10 -30.08
N ALA A 72 -1.37 0.51 -31.17
CA ALA A 72 -2.65 -0.21 -31.20
C ALA A 72 -2.45 -1.70 -30.86
N ASN A 73 -3.52 -2.35 -30.37
CA ASN A 73 -3.53 -3.76 -30.05
C ASN A 73 -4.93 -4.38 -30.21
N THR A 74 -4.98 -5.71 -30.29
CA THR A 74 -6.24 -6.48 -30.32
C THR A 74 -6.76 -6.85 -28.93
N VAL A 75 -5.96 -6.64 -27.87
CA VAL A 75 -6.33 -6.85 -26.47
C VAL A 75 -6.08 -5.57 -25.64
N ALA A 76 -6.88 -5.37 -24.61
CA ALA A 76 -6.76 -4.22 -23.70
C ALA A 76 -5.59 -4.46 -22.72
N GLY A 77 -4.41 -3.94 -23.03
CA GLY A 77 -3.24 -4.05 -22.14
C GLY A 77 -1.92 -3.98 -22.87
N ASN A 78 -0.83 -4.06 -22.10
CA ASN A 78 0.51 -3.92 -22.58
C ASN A 78 0.93 -5.07 -23.51
N ALA A 79 1.73 -4.75 -24.53
CA ALA A 79 2.30 -5.70 -25.47
C ALA A 79 3.72 -5.31 -25.87
N VAL A 80 4.56 -6.32 -26.15
CA VAL A 80 5.92 -6.10 -26.64
C VAL A 80 5.89 -5.42 -28.02
N LYS A 81 4.95 -5.82 -28.88
CA LYS A 81 4.80 -5.27 -30.23
C LYS A 81 3.35 -4.91 -30.52
N GLY A 82 3.12 -3.67 -30.99
CA GLY A 82 1.79 -3.22 -31.43
C GLY A 82 1.35 -3.89 -32.73
N ARG A 83 0.03 -3.97 -32.93
CA ARG A 83 -0.65 -4.44 -34.13
C ARG A 83 -1.97 -3.69 -34.31
N ASP A 84 -2.51 -3.64 -35.52
CA ASP A 84 -3.79 -3.03 -35.79
C ASP A 84 -4.87 -3.63 -34.86
N GLY A 85 -5.67 -2.78 -34.21
CA GLY A 85 -6.65 -3.22 -33.23
C GLY A 85 -7.46 -2.07 -32.65
N ARG A 86 -8.51 -2.41 -31.90
CA ARG A 86 -9.43 -1.42 -31.31
C ARG A 86 -8.87 -0.72 -30.07
N TYR A 87 -7.83 -1.26 -29.45
CA TYR A 87 -7.26 -0.71 -28.24
C TYR A 87 -6.01 0.09 -28.57
N VAL A 88 -6.03 1.38 -28.29
CA VAL A 88 -4.82 2.21 -28.31
C VAL A 88 -4.26 2.26 -26.91
N VAL A 89 -3.03 1.79 -26.77
CA VAL A 89 -2.31 1.68 -25.50
C VAL A 89 -1.28 2.79 -25.41
N ILE A 90 -1.32 3.55 -24.34
CA ILE A 90 -0.36 4.61 -24.00
C ILE A 90 0.38 4.19 -22.76
N GLU A 91 1.67 3.86 -22.88
CA GLU A 91 2.54 3.55 -21.74
C GLU A 91 3.16 4.83 -21.20
N LEU A 92 3.09 4.98 -19.88
CA LEU A 92 3.55 6.16 -19.15
C LEU A 92 4.76 5.85 -18.29
N GLU A 93 5.64 6.83 -18.13
CA GLU A 93 6.71 6.77 -17.15
C GLU A 93 6.11 6.84 -15.74
N ALA A 94 6.45 5.86 -14.90
CA ALA A 94 6.15 5.88 -13.47
C ALA A 94 7.46 6.01 -12.70
N LYS A 95 7.82 7.26 -12.38
CA LYS A 95 8.98 7.53 -11.52
C LYS A 95 8.59 7.35 -10.07
N THR A 96 9.35 6.56 -9.34
CA THR A 96 9.28 6.48 -7.89
C THR A 96 10.28 7.48 -7.31
N ASP A 97 9.80 8.38 -6.49
CA ASP A 97 10.63 9.29 -5.70
C ASP A 97 10.36 9.06 -4.21
N LEU A 98 11.08 8.12 -3.63
CA LEU A 98 10.96 7.76 -2.22
C LEU A 98 11.36 8.91 -1.28
N ASN A 99 12.08 9.90 -1.78
CA ASN A 99 12.48 11.10 -1.03
C ASN A 99 11.65 12.33 -1.41
N ALA A 100 10.62 12.17 -2.25
CA ALA A 100 9.75 13.29 -2.60
C ALA A 100 9.22 13.94 -1.32
N GLN A 101 9.55 15.21 -1.15
CA GLN A 101 8.91 16.02 -0.13
C GLN A 101 7.41 16.14 -0.48
N PRO A 102 6.51 16.14 0.50
CA PRO A 102 5.13 16.47 0.24
C PRO A 102 5.08 17.75 -0.60
N LYS A 103 4.25 17.78 -1.65
CA LYS A 103 4.09 18.99 -2.46
C LYS A 103 3.90 20.16 -1.52
N GLN A 104 4.70 21.24 -1.70
CA GLN A 104 4.54 22.47 -0.95
C GLN A 104 3.07 22.88 -1.06
N PRO A 105 2.36 23.08 0.06
CA PRO A 105 0.97 23.46 0.02
C PRO A 105 0.81 24.78 -0.73
N THR A 106 -0.23 24.88 -1.55
CA THR A 106 -0.62 26.15 -2.15
C THR A 106 -1.17 27.09 -1.07
N PRO A 107 -1.26 28.40 -1.29
CA PRO A 107 -1.88 29.33 -0.33
C PRO A 107 -3.31 28.95 0.09
N ALA A 108 -4.07 28.27 -0.79
CA ALA A 108 -5.37 27.71 -0.46
C ALA A 108 -5.27 26.48 0.47
N ASP A 109 -4.22 25.67 0.30
CA ASP A 109 -3.90 24.57 1.19
C ASP A 109 -3.36 25.06 2.53
N ASP A 110 -2.64 26.19 2.56
CA ASP A 110 -2.15 26.83 3.79
C ASP A 110 -3.29 27.38 4.66
N ALA A 111 -4.37 27.89 4.08
CA ALA A 111 -5.54 28.31 4.84
C ALA A 111 -6.28 27.09 5.44
N LYS A 112 -6.48 26.03 4.66
CA LYS A 112 -7.00 24.74 5.14
C LYS A 112 -6.03 24.07 6.10
N LYS A 113 -4.72 24.21 5.91
CA LYS A 113 -3.68 23.68 6.77
C LYS A 113 -3.65 24.40 8.11
N LYS A 114 -3.81 25.73 8.19
CA LYS A 114 -3.89 26.47 9.47
C LYS A 114 -5.12 26.07 10.30
N GLU A 115 -6.22 25.72 9.68
CA GLU A 115 -7.39 25.15 10.34
C GLU A 115 -7.18 23.68 10.71
N ARG A 116 -6.45 22.95 9.89
CA ARG A 116 -6.02 21.56 10.02
C ARG A 116 -4.88 21.38 11.04
N ASP A 117 -3.84 22.24 11.04
CA ASP A 117 -2.71 22.21 11.97
C ASP A 117 -3.09 22.60 13.41
N LYS A 118 -4.29 23.12 13.62
CA LYS A 118 -4.91 23.15 14.95
C LYS A 118 -5.36 21.76 15.41
N ASN A 119 -5.47 20.79 14.49
CA ASN A 119 -6.07 19.47 14.73
C ASN A 119 -5.33 18.30 14.06
N MET A 120 -4.19 18.47 13.37
CA MET A 120 -3.59 17.42 12.53
C MET A 120 -2.06 17.41 12.41
N GLY A 121 -1.53 16.28 12.49
CA GLY A 121 -0.62 15.42 11.78
C GLY A 121 0.79 15.90 11.48
N GLY A 122 1.59 15.84 12.41
CA GLY A 122 3.02 15.85 12.58
C GLY A 122 3.27 15.57 14.05
N PRO A 123 4.39 15.93 14.65
CA PRO A 123 4.54 15.94 16.10
C PRO A 123 3.37 16.71 16.73
N GLY A 124 2.45 16.00 17.40
CA GLY A 124 1.25 16.60 18.01
C GLY A 124 -0.09 15.95 17.66
N LEU A 125 -0.13 14.91 16.81
CA LEU A 125 -1.32 14.04 16.63
C LEU A 125 -1.66 13.36 17.93
N LYS A 126 -2.95 13.30 18.26
CA LYS A 126 -3.43 12.60 19.45
C LYS A 126 -4.22 11.35 19.05
N ALA A 127 -4.00 10.27 19.77
CA ALA A 127 -4.77 9.04 19.60
C ALA A 127 -6.27 9.32 19.77
N GLY A 128 -7.09 8.78 18.88
CA GLY A 128 -8.53 9.00 18.85
C GLY A 128 -8.98 10.25 18.07
N TRP A 129 -8.05 11.08 17.56
CA TRP A 129 -8.43 12.20 16.72
C TRP A 129 -8.68 11.78 15.28
N SER A 130 -9.78 12.29 14.71
CA SER A 130 -10.04 12.15 13.28
C SER A 130 -9.14 13.12 12.51
N THR A 131 -8.51 12.62 11.46
CA THR A 131 -7.84 13.44 10.46
C THR A 131 -8.86 13.69 9.34
N ALA A 132 -8.88 14.89 8.72
CA ALA A 132 -9.73 15.09 7.55
C ALA A 132 -9.13 14.26 6.40
N GLY A 133 -9.74 13.10 6.13
CA GLY A 133 -9.30 12.22 5.04
C GLY A 133 -9.57 12.88 3.70
N ASP A 134 -8.53 13.36 3.04
CA ASP A 134 -8.62 13.72 1.62
C ASP A 134 -8.62 12.44 0.80
N ASP A 135 -9.32 12.47 -0.33
CA ASP A 135 -9.28 11.41 -1.33
C ASP A 135 -7.90 11.46 -2.02
N VAL A 136 -6.92 10.81 -1.40
CA VAL A 136 -5.48 10.99 -1.68
C VAL A 136 -5.08 10.42 -3.04
N TYR A 137 -5.96 9.63 -3.70
CA TYR A 137 -5.60 8.80 -4.86
C TYR A 137 -6.59 8.89 -6.02
N THR A 138 -7.17 10.06 -6.29
CA THR A 138 -7.88 10.30 -7.55
C THR A 138 -6.86 10.50 -8.67
N ASP A 139 -6.46 9.42 -9.33
CA ASP A 139 -5.70 9.46 -10.57
C ASP A 139 -6.61 9.88 -11.75
N SER A 140 -7.12 11.11 -11.71
CA SER A 140 -7.76 11.71 -12.88
C SER A 140 -6.67 11.97 -13.93
N VAL A 141 -6.72 11.24 -15.05
CA VAL A 141 -5.74 11.38 -16.13
C VAL A 141 -6.40 12.11 -17.28
N SER A 142 -5.90 13.30 -17.61
CA SER A 142 -6.31 14.12 -18.73
C SER A 142 -5.47 13.78 -19.95
N ILE A 143 -6.12 13.42 -21.07
CA ILE A 143 -5.51 12.92 -22.30
C ILE A 143 -5.93 13.81 -23.45
N THR A 144 -5.00 14.15 -24.34
CA THR A 144 -5.26 14.93 -25.55
C THR A 144 -4.72 14.21 -26.77
N GLN A 145 -5.53 14.00 -27.79
CA GLN A 145 -5.05 13.47 -29.08
C GLN A 145 -4.44 14.62 -29.90
N LEU A 146 -3.10 14.62 -29.99
CA LEU A 146 -2.34 15.71 -30.61
C LEU A 146 -2.14 15.53 -32.13
N LEU A 147 -2.15 14.29 -32.62
CA LEU A 147 -1.94 14.00 -34.05
C LEU A 147 -3.11 13.19 -34.61
N PRO A 148 -3.42 13.35 -35.93
CA PRO A 148 -4.41 12.50 -36.56
C PRO A 148 -3.96 11.05 -36.62
N ILE A 149 -4.91 10.12 -36.50
CA ILE A 149 -4.69 8.68 -36.60
C ILE A 149 -5.54 8.10 -37.76
N LYS A 150 -5.20 6.88 -38.16
CA LYS A 150 -5.96 6.19 -39.21
C LYS A 150 -6.58 4.91 -38.68
N THR A 151 -7.80 4.62 -39.10
CA THR A 151 -8.39 3.30 -38.88
C THR A 151 -7.71 2.27 -39.80
N ALA A 152 -7.85 0.98 -39.49
CA ALA A 152 -7.34 -0.10 -40.33
C ALA A 152 -7.94 -0.05 -41.76
N LYS A 153 -9.14 0.52 -41.91
CA LYS A 153 -9.80 0.74 -43.21
C LYS A 153 -9.31 2.00 -43.95
N GLY A 154 -8.40 2.78 -43.35
CA GLY A 154 -7.80 3.98 -43.95
C GLY A 154 -8.55 5.28 -43.69
N LYS A 155 -9.67 5.30 -42.98
CA LYS A 155 -10.36 6.51 -42.54
C LYS A 155 -9.46 7.31 -41.58
N THR A 156 -9.36 8.61 -41.76
CA THR A 156 -8.62 9.49 -40.84
C THR A 156 -9.54 9.99 -39.73
N ILE A 157 -9.09 9.85 -38.49
CA ILE A 157 -9.64 10.49 -37.30
C ILE A 157 -8.74 11.69 -37.00
N ALA A 158 -9.29 12.90 -37.06
CA ALA A 158 -8.53 14.14 -36.85
C ALA A 158 -8.03 14.26 -35.41
N ALA A 159 -6.94 15.00 -35.23
CA ALA A 159 -6.51 15.41 -33.89
C ALA A 159 -7.59 16.28 -33.22
N SER A 160 -7.65 16.21 -31.90
CA SER A 160 -8.54 17.03 -31.09
C SER A 160 -7.73 17.73 -30.01
N ASN A 161 -7.87 19.05 -29.90
CA ASN A 161 -7.28 19.82 -28.81
C ASN A 161 -8.11 19.79 -27.53
N THR A 162 -9.26 19.10 -27.55
CA THR A 162 -10.11 18.93 -26.37
C THR A 162 -9.63 17.76 -25.55
N PRO A 163 -9.21 17.99 -24.29
CA PRO A 163 -8.82 16.91 -23.40
C PRO A 163 -10.04 16.08 -22.98
N PHE A 164 -9.81 14.80 -22.72
CA PHE A 164 -10.77 13.86 -22.17
C PHE A 164 -10.13 13.04 -21.06
N THR A 165 -10.92 12.46 -20.18
CA THR A 165 -10.42 11.75 -19.00
C THR A 165 -10.72 10.26 -19.05
N ALA A 166 -9.95 9.47 -18.30
CA ALA A 166 -10.26 8.07 -18.10
C ALA A 166 -11.63 7.92 -17.41
N THR A 167 -12.46 7.02 -17.94
CA THR A 167 -13.79 6.72 -17.38
C THR A 167 -13.72 5.69 -16.26
N LYS A 168 -12.61 4.95 -16.18
CA LYS A 168 -12.37 3.92 -15.16
C LYS A 168 -10.88 3.80 -14.86
N THR A 169 -10.54 3.69 -13.59
CA THR A 169 -9.18 3.34 -13.15
C THR A 169 -9.18 1.94 -12.53
N HIS A 170 -8.24 1.10 -12.98
CA HIS A 170 -7.97 -0.22 -12.43
C HIS A 170 -6.65 -0.18 -11.65
N TYR A 171 -6.66 -0.66 -10.43
CA TYR A 171 -5.47 -0.72 -9.58
C TYR A 171 -5.01 -2.18 -9.48
N ALA A 172 -3.88 -2.47 -10.13
CA ALA A 172 -3.28 -3.80 -10.08
C ALA A 172 -3.09 -4.26 -8.63
N VAL A 173 -3.43 -5.50 -8.34
CA VAL A 173 -3.41 -6.14 -7.01
C VAL A 173 -4.43 -5.53 -6.03
N ALA A 174 -4.52 -4.19 -5.93
CA ALA A 174 -5.46 -3.56 -4.98
C ALA A 174 -6.94 -3.83 -5.33
N ASP A 175 -7.27 -4.06 -6.62
CA ASP A 175 -8.63 -4.44 -7.03
C ASP A 175 -8.99 -5.89 -6.68
N ASP A 176 -8.02 -6.71 -6.29
CA ASP A 176 -8.23 -8.09 -5.82
C ASP A 176 -8.67 -8.14 -4.34
N PHE A 177 -8.63 -7.02 -3.62
CA PHE A 177 -9.14 -6.91 -2.25
C PHE A 177 -10.63 -6.59 -2.23
N THR A 178 -11.36 -7.21 -1.31
CA THR A 178 -12.75 -6.88 -1.00
C THR A 178 -12.83 -5.97 0.23
N GLN A 179 -13.81 -5.05 0.25
CA GLN A 179 -14.03 -4.12 1.34
C GLN A 179 -15.15 -4.63 2.25
N HIS A 180 -14.93 -4.53 3.55
CA HIS A 180 -15.83 -5.01 4.60
C HIS A 180 -15.88 -4.01 5.75
N GLU A 181 -16.85 -4.19 6.64
CA GLU A 181 -16.95 -3.50 7.93
C GLU A 181 -17.08 -4.54 9.06
N PHE A 182 -16.40 -4.26 10.16
CA PHE A 182 -16.50 -5.03 11.39
C PHE A 182 -16.84 -4.11 12.56
N THR A 183 -17.87 -4.43 13.32
CA THR A 183 -18.17 -3.73 14.57
C THR A 183 -17.78 -4.62 15.75
N SER A 184 -16.85 -4.14 16.55
CA SER A 184 -16.37 -4.87 17.72
C SER A 184 -17.50 -5.03 18.75
N PRO A 185 -17.83 -6.25 19.15
CA PRO A 185 -18.86 -6.49 20.18
C PRO A 185 -18.44 -6.00 21.57
N TYR A 186 -17.13 -5.75 21.77
CA TYR A 186 -16.59 -5.34 23.07
C TYR A 186 -16.48 -3.83 23.22
N THR A 187 -16.15 -3.13 22.15
CA THR A 187 -15.89 -1.67 22.17
C THR A 187 -16.96 -0.87 21.45
N GLY A 188 -17.81 -1.51 20.64
CA GLY A 188 -18.78 -0.85 19.75
C GLY A 188 -18.11 -0.09 18.59
N GLN A 189 -16.79 -0.13 18.45
CA GLN A 189 -16.05 0.54 17.37
C GLN A 189 -16.27 -0.19 16.04
N THR A 190 -16.65 0.55 15.01
CA THR A 190 -16.74 0.05 13.64
C THR A 190 -15.42 0.29 12.93
N LEU A 191 -14.87 -0.76 12.32
CA LEU A 191 -13.60 -0.78 11.64
C LEU A 191 -13.81 -1.25 10.19
N PRO A 192 -13.77 -0.34 9.21
CA PRO A 192 -13.70 -0.72 7.80
C PRO A 192 -12.36 -1.42 7.53
N TYR A 193 -12.38 -2.44 6.68
CA TYR A 193 -11.14 -3.16 6.36
C TYR A 193 -11.17 -3.73 4.94
N ASN A 194 -9.96 -3.95 4.41
CA ASN A 194 -9.72 -4.63 3.15
C ASN A 194 -9.28 -6.06 3.43
N LEU A 195 -9.87 -7.01 2.71
CA LEU A 195 -9.57 -8.43 2.81
C LEU A 195 -9.14 -8.98 1.46
N TYR A 196 -8.01 -9.66 1.43
CA TYR A 196 -7.58 -10.47 0.31
C TYR A 196 -7.59 -11.95 0.70
N LEU A 197 -8.17 -12.78 -0.14
CA LEU A 197 -8.08 -14.24 -0.06
C LEU A 197 -7.26 -14.76 -1.24
N PRO A 198 -6.41 -15.79 -1.03
CA PRO A 198 -5.63 -16.39 -2.10
C PRO A 198 -6.51 -16.83 -3.27
N LYS A 199 -6.03 -16.71 -4.50
CA LYS A 199 -6.73 -17.25 -5.67
C LYS A 199 -6.93 -18.76 -5.51
N GLY A 200 -8.17 -19.23 -5.67
CA GLY A 200 -8.52 -20.63 -5.40
C GLY A 200 -8.52 -20.96 -3.90
N TYR A 201 -8.86 -19.98 -3.04
CA TYR A 201 -9.04 -20.21 -1.62
C TYR A 201 -9.90 -21.46 -1.36
N ASP A 202 -9.41 -22.32 -0.46
CA ASP A 202 -10.01 -23.59 -0.08
C ASP A 202 -10.15 -23.63 1.45
N ALA A 203 -11.38 -23.67 1.96
CA ALA A 203 -11.66 -23.70 3.39
C ALA A 203 -11.13 -24.95 4.13
N HIS A 204 -10.72 -25.98 3.40
CA HIS A 204 -10.09 -27.19 3.97
C HIS A 204 -8.58 -27.09 4.13
N LYS A 205 -7.96 -26.00 3.64
CA LYS A 205 -6.54 -25.69 3.83
C LYS A 205 -6.37 -24.68 4.97
N ARG A 206 -5.12 -24.46 5.39
CA ARG A 206 -4.78 -23.43 6.38
C ARG A 206 -3.80 -22.45 5.76
N TYR A 207 -4.11 -21.15 5.90
CA TYR A 207 -3.35 -20.06 5.28
C TYR A 207 -2.77 -19.14 6.35
N PRO A 208 -1.51 -18.70 6.22
CA PRO A 208 -0.99 -17.60 7.01
C PRO A 208 -1.88 -16.37 6.86
N LEU A 209 -1.94 -15.54 7.89
CA LEU A 209 -2.62 -14.26 7.88
C LEU A 209 -1.62 -13.14 8.12
N VAL A 210 -1.66 -12.09 7.29
CA VAL A 210 -0.89 -10.86 7.46
C VAL A 210 -1.85 -9.72 7.78
N LEU A 211 -1.69 -9.13 8.97
CA LEU A 211 -2.29 -7.85 9.33
C LEU A 211 -1.34 -6.73 8.90
N PHE A 212 -1.79 -5.86 8.00
CA PHE A 212 -1.09 -4.62 7.67
C PHE A 212 -1.77 -3.42 8.31
N ILE A 213 -1.00 -2.57 9.00
CA ILE A 213 -1.49 -1.33 9.61
C ILE A 213 -0.81 -0.13 8.94
N HIS A 214 -1.63 0.79 8.44
CA HIS A 214 -1.21 1.98 7.70
C HIS A 214 -0.60 3.07 8.60
N ASP A 215 0.07 4.05 7.99
CA ASP A 215 0.57 5.25 8.70
C ASP A 215 -0.54 6.28 8.98
N ALA A 216 -0.21 7.28 9.80
CA ALA A 216 -1.16 8.33 10.18
C ALA A 216 -1.63 9.20 9.00
N GLY A 217 -0.87 9.25 7.91
CA GLY A 217 -1.18 10.10 6.75
C GLY A 217 -2.47 9.73 6.02
N VAL A 218 -2.93 8.50 6.19
CA VAL A 218 -4.19 8.02 5.60
C VAL A 218 -5.25 7.64 6.63
N ALA A 219 -5.06 7.99 7.89
CA ALA A 219 -6.13 7.90 8.87
C ALA A 219 -7.34 8.74 8.41
N SER A 220 -8.57 8.27 8.63
CA SER A 220 -9.83 8.88 8.17
C SER A 220 -10.01 9.00 6.65
N SER A 221 -9.11 8.44 5.86
CA SER A 221 -9.22 8.37 4.40
C SER A 221 -10.22 7.27 3.95
N PRO A 222 -10.58 7.20 2.66
CA PRO A 222 -11.39 6.11 2.13
C PRO A 222 -10.82 4.72 2.43
N VAL A 223 -11.68 3.72 2.55
CA VAL A 223 -11.32 2.35 2.98
C VAL A 223 -10.17 1.72 2.20
N ARG A 224 -9.99 2.08 0.92
CA ARG A 224 -8.92 1.55 0.06
C ARG A 224 -7.57 2.25 0.23
N SER A 225 -7.49 3.35 0.97
CA SER A 225 -6.26 4.13 1.12
C SER A 225 -5.06 3.32 1.64
N PRO A 226 -5.21 2.36 2.57
CA PRO A 226 -4.11 1.49 2.99
C PRO A 226 -3.50 0.66 1.85
N LEU A 227 -4.29 0.36 0.81
CA LEU A 227 -3.84 -0.39 -0.36
C LEU A 227 -3.09 0.47 -1.37
N LEU A 228 -3.41 1.79 -1.43
CA LEU A 228 -2.96 2.69 -2.49
C LEU A 228 -1.81 3.60 -2.07
N GLN A 229 -1.58 3.78 -0.76
CA GLN A 229 -0.55 4.67 -0.23
C GLN A 229 0.89 4.16 -0.43
N GLY A 230 1.06 2.86 -0.65
CA GLY A 230 2.35 2.19 -0.75
C GLY A 230 2.21 0.68 -0.75
N ARG A 231 3.33 -0.02 -0.80
CA ARG A 231 3.35 -1.48 -1.00
C ARG A 231 3.01 -2.31 0.25
N GLY A 232 2.90 -1.69 1.42
CA GLY A 232 2.81 -2.40 2.70
C GLY A 232 1.71 -3.46 2.78
N ALA A 233 0.51 -3.20 2.23
CA ALA A 233 -0.55 -4.21 2.15
C ALA A 233 -0.44 -5.08 0.89
N VAL A 234 -0.28 -4.43 -0.28
CA VAL A 234 -0.43 -5.12 -1.58
C VAL A 234 0.73 -6.07 -1.90
N THR A 235 1.91 -5.86 -1.32
CA THR A 235 3.07 -6.73 -1.57
C THR A 235 2.83 -8.20 -1.18
N TRP A 236 1.94 -8.45 -0.20
CA TRP A 236 1.57 -9.80 0.24
C TRP A 236 0.53 -10.47 -0.66
N ALA A 237 -0.20 -9.67 -1.46
CA ALA A 237 -1.20 -10.15 -2.41
C ALA A 237 -0.67 -10.22 -3.86
N GLU A 238 0.58 -9.84 -4.11
CA GLU A 238 1.18 -9.91 -5.44
C GLU A 238 1.22 -11.34 -5.97
N PRO A 239 0.88 -11.56 -7.27
CA PRO A 239 0.83 -12.90 -7.85
C PRO A 239 2.12 -13.71 -7.67
N ALA A 240 3.29 -13.07 -7.79
CA ALA A 240 4.57 -13.74 -7.59
C ALA A 240 4.74 -14.25 -6.16
N TRP A 241 4.38 -13.42 -5.16
CA TRP A 241 4.42 -13.82 -3.75
C TRP A 241 3.40 -14.91 -3.45
N GLN A 242 2.15 -14.73 -3.88
CA GLN A 242 1.05 -15.67 -3.62
C GLN A 242 1.24 -17.04 -4.27
N SER A 243 1.99 -17.13 -5.36
CA SER A 243 2.27 -18.43 -6.01
C SER A 243 3.12 -19.36 -5.14
N GLU A 244 4.00 -18.79 -4.30
CA GLU A 244 4.91 -19.53 -3.42
C GLU A 244 4.42 -19.51 -1.96
N HIS A 245 3.76 -18.44 -1.56
CA HIS A 245 3.33 -18.15 -0.20
C HIS A 245 1.85 -17.70 -0.15
N PRO A 246 0.89 -18.58 -0.51
CA PRO A 246 -0.52 -18.21 -0.45
C PRO A 246 -0.90 -17.83 0.98
N CYS A 247 -1.45 -16.61 1.15
CA CYS A 247 -1.82 -16.06 2.45
C CYS A 247 -3.04 -15.14 2.37
N ILE A 248 -3.73 -14.98 3.49
CA ILE A 248 -4.80 -14.02 3.71
C ILE A 248 -4.15 -12.70 4.11
N VAL A 249 -4.66 -11.57 3.58
CA VAL A 249 -4.20 -10.22 3.98
C VAL A 249 -5.38 -9.41 4.50
N VAL A 250 -5.21 -8.81 5.66
CA VAL A 250 -6.19 -7.93 6.30
C VAL A 250 -5.55 -6.55 6.48
N ALA A 251 -6.18 -5.52 5.92
CA ALA A 251 -5.71 -4.14 6.02
C ALA A 251 -6.86 -3.24 6.51
N PRO A 252 -6.99 -3.02 7.83
CA PRO A 252 -7.97 -2.11 8.39
C PRO A 252 -7.72 -0.67 7.94
N GLN A 253 -8.80 0.10 7.79
CA GLN A 253 -8.78 1.54 7.64
C GLN A 253 -9.25 2.19 8.93
N TYR A 254 -8.35 2.88 9.61
CA TYR A 254 -8.71 3.53 10.87
C TYR A 254 -9.34 4.90 10.63
N PRO A 255 -10.52 5.17 11.21
CA PRO A 255 -11.19 6.46 11.11
C PRO A 255 -10.52 7.53 11.98
N VAL A 256 -9.51 7.14 12.77
CA VAL A 256 -8.78 8.00 13.70
C VAL A 256 -7.32 7.59 13.76
N VAL A 257 -6.48 8.47 14.31
CA VAL A 257 -5.11 8.14 14.73
C VAL A 257 -5.17 7.09 15.84
N THR A 258 -4.48 5.97 15.63
CA THR A 258 -4.52 4.83 16.57
C THR A 258 -3.56 4.95 17.74
N VAL A 259 -2.44 5.64 17.54
CA VAL A 259 -1.38 5.85 18.56
C VAL A 259 -0.75 7.23 18.40
N ASP A 260 -0.19 7.79 19.47
CA ASP A 260 0.48 9.11 19.46
C ASP A 260 1.88 9.10 20.09
N ASP A 261 2.57 10.24 19.98
CA ASP A 261 3.93 10.42 20.53
C ASP A 261 3.96 10.57 22.06
N ASP A 262 2.80 10.72 22.72
CA ASP A 262 2.67 10.68 24.18
C ASP A 262 2.36 9.27 24.71
N TRP A 263 2.47 8.26 23.83
CA TRP A 263 2.28 6.84 24.12
C TRP A 263 0.84 6.45 24.45
N ASN A 264 -0.13 7.26 24.04
CA ASN A 264 -1.54 6.88 24.12
C ASN A 264 -1.93 6.04 22.90
N TYR A 265 -2.96 5.21 23.08
CA TYR A 265 -3.53 4.43 21.97
C TYR A 265 -5.06 4.42 22.02
N SER A 266 -5.68 4.29 20.87
CA SER A 266 -7.13 4.25 20.69
C SER A 266 -7.67 2.83 20.88
N HIS A 267 -8.90 2.71 21.37
CA HIS A 267 -9.66 1.45 21.45
C HIS A 267 -9.90 0.76 20.08
N HIS A 268 -9.57 1.43 18.95
CA HIS A 268 -9.57 0.79 17.64
C HIS A 268 -8.53 -0.35 17.57
N LEU A 269 -7.48 -0.34 18.40
CA LEU A 269 -6.55 -1.46 18.49
C LEU A 269 -7.20 -2.67 19.18
N ASP A 270 -8.07 -2.47 20.16
CA ASP A 270 -8.87 -3.54 20.76
C ASP A 270 -9.88 -4.09 19.73
N ALA A 271 -10.48 -3.22 18.93
CA ALA A 271 -11.33 -3.63 17.81
C ALA A 271 -10.54 -4.42 16.74
N THR A 272 -9.28 -4.10 16.52
CA THR A 272 -8.40 -4.84 15.59
C THR A 272 -8.14 -6.27 16.09
N ILE A 273 -7.87 -6.45 17.38
CA ILE A 273 -7.73 -7.79 17.98
C ILE A 273 -9.02 -8.60 17.81
N ALA A 274 -10.17 -7.96 18.06
CA ALA A 274 -11.47 -8.61 17.87
C ALA A 274 -11.75 -8.96 16.40
N LEU A 275 -11.36 -8.07 15.46
CA LEU A 275 -11.45 -8.34 14.03
C LEU A 275 -10.60 -9.56 13.62
N LEU A 276 -9.37 -9.68 14.11
CA LEU A 276 -8.53 -10.85 13.80
C LEU A 276 -9.18 -12.15 14.29
N LYS A 277 -9.72 -12.17 15.50
CA LYS A 277 -10.45 -13.34 16.05
C LYS A 277 -11.72 -13.66 15.24
N ASP A 278 -12.40 -12.66 14.72
CA ASP A 278 -13.55 -12.84 13.81
C ASP A 278 -13.11 -13.44 12.47
N ILE A 279 -12.01 -12.96 11.89
CA ILE A 279 -11.41 -13.51 10.66
C ILE A 279 -10.97 -14.97 10.87
N GLU A 280 -10.29 -15.27 11.96
CA GLU A 280 -9.88 -16.64 12.32
C GLU A 280 -11.09 -17.59 12.44
N SER A 281 -12.22 -17.11 12.93
CA SER A 281 -13.46 -17.90 13.04
C SER A 281 -14.16 -18.14 11.72
N LYS A 282 -13.99 -17.26 10.72
CA LYS A 282 -14.70 -17.28 9.44
C LYS A 282 -13.90 -17.91 8.30
N TYR A 283 -12.59 -17.83 8.38
CA TYR A 283 -11.69 -18.25 7.31
C TYR A 283 -10.67 -19.28 7.81
N ALA A 284 -10.13 -20.05 6.89
CA ALA A 284 -9.16 -21.11 7.17
C ALA A 284 -7.76 -20.55 7.49
N VAL A 285 -7.64 -19.79 8.59
CA VAL A 285 -6.39 -19.22 9.06
C VAL A 285 -5.53 -20.29 9.74
N ASP A 286 -4.23 -20.30 9.44
CA ASP A 286 -3.22 -21.00 10.23
C ASP A 286 -2.87 -20.12 11.42
N GLU A 287 -3.48 -20.38 12.57
CA GLU A 287 -3.33 -19.59 13.80
C GLU A 287 -1.88 -19.56 14.31
N ASP A 288 -1.04 -20.55 13.93
CA ASP A 288 0.38 -20.52 14.24
C ASP A 288 1.20 -19.60 13.33
N ARG A 289 0.58 -19.03 12.29
CA ARG A 289 1.21 -18.15 11.29
C ARG A 289 0.41 -16.88 11.05
N VAL A 290 0.09 -16.17 12.14
CA VAL A 290 -0.52 -14.83 12.10
C VAL A 290 0.59 -13.80 12.29
N TYR A 291 0.72 -12.89 11.36
CA TYR A 291 1.77 -11.88 11.34
C TYR A 291 1.21 -10.47 11.40
N THR A 292 1.94 -9.54 12.01
CA THR A 292 1.62 -8.12 11.92
C THR A 292 2.75 -7.34 11.26
N THR A 293 2.39 -6.35 10.48
CA THR A 293 3.32 -5.38 9.91
C THR A 293 2.65 -4.03 9.79
N GLY A 294 3.45 -2.99 9.85
CA GLY A 294 2.97 -1.63 9.67
C GLY A 294 4.12 -0.64 9.60
N GLN A 295 3.81 0.54 9.11
CA GLN A 295 4.75 1.63 8.94
C GLN A 295 4.35 2.83 9.79
N SER A 296 5.34 3.55 10.38
CA SER A 296 5.08 4.75 11.18
C SER A 296 4.06 4.47 12.29
N MET A 297 2.90 5.13 12.32
CA MET A 297 1.78 4.84 13.22
C MET A 297 1.42 3.34 13.22
N GLY A 298 1.46 2.68 12.06
CA GLY A 298 1.17 1.25 11.94
C GLY A 298 2.22 0.36 12.61
N CYS A 299 3.50 0.76 12.59
CA CYS A 299 4.57 0.12 13.35
C CYS A 299 4.33 0.26 14.86
N MET A 300 4.03 1.49 15.30
CA MET A 300 3.72 1.80 16.71
C MET A 300 2.50 0.99 17.18
N SER A 301 1.45 0.94 16.37
CA SER A 301 0.24 0.15 16.63
C SER A 301 0.53 -1.35 16.73
N SER A 302 1.38 -1.87 15.84
CA SER A 302 1.82 -3.27 15.90
C SER A 302 2.56 -3.58 17.21
N MET A 303 3.43 -2.67 17.70
CA MET A 303 4.08 -2.82 19.00
C MET A 303 3.08 -2.87 20.16
N VAL A 304 2.04 -2.01 20.12
CA VAL A 304 0.97 -2.05 21.14
C VAL A 304 0.21 -3.36 21.07
N LEU A 305 -0.14 -3.87 19.89
CA LEU A 305 -0.82 -5.16 19.73
C LEU A 305 0.02 -6.32 20.26
N LEU A 306 1.34 -6.34 19.98
CA LEU A 306 2.28 -7.34 20.47
C LEU A 306 2.39 -7.32 22.02
N LEU A 307 2.32 -6.14 22.65
CA LEU A 307 2.30 -6.00 24.10
C LEU A 307 0.98 -6.43 24.73
N LYS A 308 -0.15 -6.17 24.06
CA LYS A 308 -1.49 -6.52 24.56
C LYS A 308 -1.80 -8.00 24.41
N GLU A 309 -1.36 -8.61 23.32
CA GLU A 309 -1.65 -10.00 22.94
C GLU A 309 -0.34 -10.71 22.54
N PRO A 310 0.53 -11.02 23.52
CA PRO A 310 1.89 -11.53 23.26
C PRO A 310 1.91 -12.89 22.57
N HIS A 311 0.80 -13.62 22.55
CA HIS A 311 0.66 -14.94 21.92
C HIS A 311 -0.19 -14.93 20.65
N LEU A 312 -0.62 -13.74 20.16
CA LEU A 312 -1.44 -13.66 18.96
C LEU A 312 -0.60 -13.81 17.68
N PHE A 313 0.57 -13.19 17.66
CA PHE A 313 1.38 -13.12 16.46
C PHE A 313 2.58 -14.08 16.49
N ALA A 314 2.82 -14.74 15.36
CA ALA A 314 3.99 -15.56 15.13
C ALA A 314 5.26 -14.73 14.90
N GLY A 315 5.10 -13.51 14.39
CA GLY A 315 6.19 -12.58 14.16
C GLY A 315 5.70 -11.23 13.64
N ALA A 316 6.59 -10.25 13.62
CA ALA A 316 6.29 -8.92 13.15
C ALA A 316 7.42 -8.30 12.31
N LEU A 317 7.02 -7.55 11.25
CA LEU A 317 7.87 -6.64 10.51
C LEU A 317 7.51 -5.21 10.89
N LEU A 318 8.40 -4.53 11.61
CA LEU A 318 8.19 -3.22 12.21
C LEU A 318 8.98 -2.15 11.44
N VAL A 319 8.28 -1.26 10.71
CA VAL A 319 8.92 -0.33 9.77
C VAL A 319 8.75 1.11 10.21
N ALA A 320 9.87 1.83 10.38
CA ALA A 320 9.92 3.28 10.59
C ALA A 320 8.99 3.77 11.73
N GLY A 321 9.02 3.10 12.88
CA GLY A 321 8.21 3.49 14.04
C GLY A 321 8.97 3.36 15.35
N LYS A 322 8.35 3.75 16.43
CA LYS A 322 8.92 3.78 17.79
C LYS A 322 7.83 3.53 18.82
N TRP A 323 8.23 3.16 20.04
CA TRP A 323 7.31 3.11 21.16
C TRP A 323 8.09 3.38 22.46
N GLN A 324 7.38 3.67 23.55
CA GLN A 324 7.99 3.95 24.85
C GLN A 324 8.91 2.80 25.30
N THR A 325 10.22 3.04 25.33
CA THR A 325 11.24 2.01 25.57
C THR A 325 11.03 1.26 26.88
N SER A 326 10.56 1.94 27.93
CA SER A 326 10.37 1.34 29.28
C SER A 326 9.41 0.17 29.31
N VAL A 327 8.49 0.04 28.34
CA VAL A 327 7.50 -1.04 28.26
C VAL A 327 7.85 -2.12 27.23
N LEU A 328 8.92 -1.94 26.44
CA LEU A 328 9.29 -2.86 25.36
C LEU A 328 10.04 -4.12 25.81
N GLY A 329 10.35 -4.26 27.10
CA GLY A 329 11.04 -5.44 27.63
C GLY A 329 10.45 -6.78 27.17
N PRO A 330 9.12 -7.00 27.28
CA PRO A 330 8.48 -8.27 26.87
C PRO A 330 8.62 -8.59 25.37
N LEU A 331 8.82 -7.61 24.50
CA LEU A 331 9.00 -7.84 23.09
C LEU A 331 10.31 -8.56 22.74
N ALA A 332 11.24 -8.66 23.68
CA ALA A 332 12.46 -9.47 23.52
C ALA A 332 12.18 -10.95 23.23
N GLU A 333 11.02 -11.45 23.62
CA GLU A 333 10.60 -12.84 23.41
C GLU A 333 9.90 -13.08 22.07
N GLN A 334 9.58 -12.00 21.33
CA GLN A 334 8.87 -12.05 20.07
C GLN A 334 9.82 -12.22 18.87
N ASN A 335 9.31 -12.77 17.76
CA ASN A 335 10.05 -12.79 16.51
C ASN A 335 9.87 -11.43 15.80
N LEU A 336 10.89 -10.58 15.81
CA LEU A 336 10.80 -9.21 15.30
C LEU A 336 11.88 -8.94 14.25
N TRP A 337 11.47 -8.34 13.14
CA TRP A 337 12.38 -7.64 12.25
C TRP A 337 12.03 -6.15 12.25
N ILE A 338 12.95 -5.33 12.69
CA ILE A 338 12.80 -3.87 12.75
C ILE A 338 13.62 -3.26 11.64
N ILE A 339 13.03 -2.30 10.91
CA ILE A 339 13.72 -1.52 9.88
C ILE A 339 13.53 -0.03 10.16
N SER A 340 14.64 0.68 10.34
CA SER A 340 14.69 2.15 10.45
C SER A 340 15.66 2.73 9.42
N CYS A 341 15.75 4.05 9.32
CA CYS A 341 16.72 4.71 8.43
C CYS A 341 17.38 5.93 9.09
N GLU A 342 18.53 6.31 8.55
CA GLU A 342 19.36 7.43 9.02
C GLU A 342 18.60 8.77 9.04
N GLY A 343 17.74 9.02 8.03
CA GLY A 343 16.94 10.25 7.96
C GLY A 343 15.71 10.28 8.87
N ASP A 344 15.41 9.19 9.60
CA ASP A 344 14.36 9.10 10.62
C ASP A 344 15.00 9.01 12.01
N GLN A 345 15.62 10.08 12.48
CA GLN A 345 16.38 10.11 13.73
C GLN A 345 15.54 9.69 14.93
N SER A 346 14.30 10.17 15.04
CA SER A 346 13.43 9.86 16.18
C SER A 346 13.11 8.38 16.29
N SER A 347 12.75 7.73 15.20
CA SER A 347 12.49 6.28 15.15
C SER A 347 13.76 5.49 15.43
N THR A 348 14.87 5.85 14.78
CA THR A 348 16.17 5.16 14.91
C THR A 348 16.69 5.24 16.34
N GLU A 349 16.65 6.41 16.98
CA GLU A 349 17.10 6.57 18.36
C GLU A 349 16.32 5.69 19.34
N MET A 350 14.99 5.69 19.23
CA MET A 350 14.13 4.88 20.10
C MET A 350 14.29 3.37 19.83
N GLN A 351 14.51 2.95 18.59
CA GLN A 351 14.81 1.55 18.28
C GLN A 351 16.19 1.12 18.82
N ASN A 352 17.20 1.98 18.75
CA ASN A 352 18.51 1.73 19.37
C ASN A 352 18.38 1.54 20.89
N GLN A 353 17.55 2.36 21.55
CA GLN A 353 17.26 2.21 22.98
C GLN A 353 16.53 0.89 23.28
N ALA A 354 15.58 0.47 22.47
CA ALA A 354 14.89 -0.81 22.61
C ALA A 354 15.85 -1.98 22.45
N VAL A 355 16.71 -1.96 21.45
CA VAL A 355 17.76 -2.97 21.23
C VAL A 355 18.72 -3.04 22.42
N ALA A 356 19.16 -1.89 22.95
CA ALA A 356 20.02 -1.82 24.11
C ALA A 356 19.34 -2.42 25.36
N LEU A 357 18.04 -2.15 25.56
CA LEU A 357 17.23 -2.73 26.64
C LEU A 357 17.18 -4.27 26.52
N TRP A 358 16.87 -4.80 25.33
CA TRP A 358 16.76 -6.24 25.10
C TRP A 358 18.10 -6.94 25.34
N ARG A 359 19.22 -6.38 24.86
CA ARG A 359 20.57 -6.91 25.12
C ARG A 359 20.92 -6.88 26.59
N LYS A 360 20.60 -5.82 27.32
CA LYS A 360 20.77 -5.72 28.76
C LYS A 360 20.01 -6.84 29.50
N ASN A 361 18.86 -7.25 28.96
CA ASN A 361 18.02 -8.32 29.48
C ASN A 361 18.45 -9.72 28.98
N GLY A 362 19.57 -9.83 28.26
CA GLY A 362 20.13 -11.10 27.81
C GLY A 362 19.67 -11.57 26.41
N ALA A 363 18.89 -10.78 25.70
CA ALA A 363 18.47 -11.16 24.37
C ALA A 363 19.59 -10.97 23.34
N THR A 364 19.65 -11.86 22.35
CA THR A 364 20.53 -11.73 21.19
C THR A 364 19.82 -10.99 20.09
N VAL A 365 20.35 -9.83 19.69
CA VAL A 365 19.87 -9.04 18.57
C VAL A 365 20.91 -9.03 17.46
N THR A 366 20.54 -9.50 16.26
CA THR A 366 21.37 -9.39 15.06
C THR A 366 21.08 -8.03 14.39
N GLU A 367 22.15 -7.28 14.15
CA GLU A 367 22.06 -5.96 13.49
C GLU A 367 22.79 -5.93 12.17
N ALA A 368 22.30 -5.12 11.24
CA ALA A 368 22.99 -4.82 10.00
C ALA A 368 22.67 -3.40 9.53
N THR A 369 23.63 -2.80 8.83
CA THR A 369 23.44 -1.51 8.15
C THR A 369 23.54 -1.75 6.65
N TRP A 370 22.49 -1.30 5.91
CA TRP A 370 22.41 -1.47 4.47
C TRP A 370 22.23 -0.14 3.77
N ASN A 371 22.75 -0.03 2.55
CA ASN A 371 22.51 1.13 1.71
C ASN A 371 21.08 1.09 1.16
N MET A 372 20.25 2.08 1.49
CA MET A 372 18.86 2.19 1.04
C MET A 372 18.71 2.17 -0.49
N THR A 373 19.72 2.69 -1.22
CA THR A 373 19.68 2.77 -2.69
C THR A 373 20.21 1.52 -3.40
N ALA A 374 20.60 0.49 -2.63
CA ALA A 374 21.02 -0.78 -3.21
C ALA A 374 19.84 -1.46 -3.95
N PRO A 375 20.12 -2.23 -5.02
CA PRO A 375 19.10 -2.99 -5.71
C PRO A 375 18.32 -3.91 -4.77
N ALA A 376 17.03 -4.05 -4.98
CA ALA A 376 16.14 -4.87 -4.13
C ALA A 376 16.62 -6.33 -3.99
N ASP A 377 17.16 -6.92 -5.07
CA ASP A 377 17.72 -8.27 -5.03
C ASP A 377 18.95 -8.37 -4.12
N SER A 378 19.80 -7.34 -4.13
CA SER A 378 20.97 -7.26 -3.25
C SER A 378 20.54 -7.13 -1.78
N LEU A 379 19.56 -6.28 -1.48
CA LEU A 379 19.00 -6.16 -0.14
C LEU A 379 18.34 -7.47 0.30
N SER A 380 17.67 -8.17 -0.61
CA SER A 380 17.05 -9.46 -0.32
C SER A 380 18.08 -10.56 -0.03
N ALA A 381 19.23 -10.54 -0.71
CA ALA A 381 20.34 -11.45 -0.41
C ALA A 381 20.95 -11.18 0.97
N LEU A 382 21.18 -9.91 1.32
CA LEU A 382 21.64 -9.50 2.65
C LEU A 382 20.64 -9.89 3.75
N ALA A 383 19.34 -9.79 3.46
CA ALA A 383 18.30 -10.18 4.40
C ALA A 383 18.30 -11.69 4.67
N ARG A 384 18.48 -12.51 3.64
CA ARG A 384 18.60 -13.97 3.81
C ARG A 384 19.83 -14.34 4.64
N ASP A 385 20.99 -13.76 4.34
CA ASP A 385 22.22 -13.96 5.13
C ASP A 385 22.01 -13.57 6.61
N MET A 386 21.37 -12.42 6.86
CA MET A 386 21.07 -11.98 8.23
C MET A 386 20.11 -12.93 8.96
N ALA A 387 19.05 -13.39 8.26
CA ALA A 387 18.07 -14.32 8.79
C ALA A 387 18.66 -15.69 9.13
N ASP A 388 19.66 -16.16 8.36
CA ASP A 388 20.31 -17.45 8.55
C ASP A 388 21.26 -17.49 9.75
N ARG A 389 21.55 -16.34 10.37
CA ARG A 389 22.28 -16.24 11.64
C ARG A 389 21.46 -16.72 12.86
N GLY A 390 20.19 -17.03 12.68
CA GLY A 390 19.34 -17.73 13.64
C GLY A 390 18.77 -16.88 14.78
N SER A 391 18.99 -15.57 14.81
CA SER A 391 18.34 -14.69 15.80
C SER A 391 16.86 -14.49 15.46
N HIS A 392 16.02 -14.38 16.49
CA HIS A 392 14.60 -14.02 16.35
C HIS A 392 14.35 -12.50 16.45
N LEU A 393 15.38 -11.75 16.91
CA LEU A 393 15.36 -10.30 16.93
C LEU A 393 16.36 -9.77 15.89
N LEU A 394 15.86 -9.13 14.87
CA LEU A 394 16.63 -8.58 13.76
C LEU A 394 16.40 -7.08 13.66
N TYR A 395 17.45 -6.31 13.53
CA TYR A 395 17.40 -4.87 13.38
C TYR A 395 18.24 -4.42 12.19
N THR A 396 17.59 -3.81 11.20
CA THR A 396 18.23 -3.23 10.02
C THR A 396 18.16 -1.72 10.06
N HIS A 397 19.31 -1.08 9.97
CA HIS A 397 19.44 0.36 9.77
C HIS A 397 19.78 0.66 8.31
N LEU A 398 18.92 1.43 7.63
CA LEU A 398 19.16 1.85 6.24
C LEU A 398 19.91 3.18 6.23
N THR A 399 21.04 3.26 5.51
CA THR A 399 21.77 4.51 5.35
C THR A 399 21.09 5.39 4.29
N GLY A 400 20.99 6.69 4.59
CA GLY A 400 20.29 7.66 3.74
C GLY A 400 18.77 7.60 3.87
N GLY A 401 18.09 8.26 2.95
CA GLY A 401 16.63 8.26 2.87
C GLY A 401 15.92 9.14 3.90
N SER A 402 14.62 8.96 3.97
CA SER A 402 13.73 9.69 4.88
C SER A 402 12.78 8.71 5.58
N HIS A 403 12.07 9.19 6.57
CA HIS A 403 11.01 8.44 7.26
C HIS A 403 10.12 7.67 6.26
N ARG A 404 9.59 8.36 5.24
CA ARG A 404 8.73 7.74 4.21
C ARG A 404 9.48 6.80 3.27
N ALA A 405 10.72 7.09 2.92
CA ALA A 405 11.52 6.23 2.06
C ALA A 405 11.75 4.85 2.67
N THR A 406 11.78 4.75 4.00
CA THR A 406 12.01 3.49 4.71
C THR A 406 11.03 2.40 4.31
N TRP A 407 9.73 2.67 4.31
CA TRP A 407 8.75 1.64 3.91
C TRP A 407 8.65 1.45 2.41
N GLY A 408 9.02 2.48 1.61
CA GLY A 408 9.15 2.34 0.17
C GLY A 408 10.18 1.30 -0.24
N VAL A 409 11.19 1.06 0.61
CA VAL A 409 12.23 0.04 0.41
C VAL A 409 11.92 -1.24 1.18
N ALA A 410 11.52 -1.14 2.46
CA ALA A 410 11.37 -2.28 3.35
C ALA A 410 10.45 -3.38 2.79
N TYR A 411 9.33 -3.00 2.20
CA TYR A 411 8.35 -3.94 1.64
C TYR A 411 8.75 -4.55 0.30
N ASP A 412 9.84 -4.09 -0.31
CA ASP A 412 10.43 -4.67 -1.53
C ASP A 412 11.53 -5.71 -1.23
N ILE A 413 11.97 -5.83 0.03
CA ILE A 413 13.01 -6.77 0.43
C ILE A 413 12.40 -8.17 0.63
N GLN A 414 12.51 -9.03 -0.39
CA GLN A 414 11.92 -10.37 -0.36
C GLN A 414 12.45 -11.21 0.81
N GLY A 415 13.76 -11.19 1.09
CA GLY A 415 14.36 -11.95 2.18
C GLY A 415 13.77 -11.63 3.56
N VAL A 416 13.32 -10.38 3.80
CA VAL A 416 12.62 -10.00 5.04
C VAL A 416 11.24 -10.66 5.12
N LYS A 417 10.50 -10.66 4.02
CA LYS A 417 9.18 -11.31 3.93
C LYS A 417 9.30 -12.83 4.10
N GLU A 418 10.28 -13.44 3.45
CA GLU A 418 10.59 -14.87 3.58
C GLU A 418 10.92 -15.25 5.03
N TRP A 419 11.72 -14.42 5.71
CA TRP A 419 12.02 -14.64 7.13
C TRP A 419 10.73 -14.59 7.96
N LEU A 420 9.86 -13.60 7.78
CA LEU A 420 8.62 -13.47 8.52
C LEU A 420 7.75 -14.73 8.37
N PHE A 421 7.64 -15.26 7.15
CA PHE A 421 6.83 -16.44 6.85
C PHE A 421 7.42 -17.77 7.37
N ARG A 422 8.69 -17.79 7.78
CA ARG A 422 9.30 -18.91 8.50
C ARG A 422 8.94 -18.95 9.98
N GLN A 423 8.44 -17.85 10.55
CA GLN A 423 8.11 -17.78 11.97
C GLN A 423 6.82 -18.53 12.27
N ARG A 424 6.78 -19.13 13.44
CA ARG A 424 5.60 -19.78 14.00
C ARG A 424 5.38 -19.28 15.42
N ARG A 425 4.12 -19.25 15.85
CA ARG A 425 3.74 -18.89 17.20
C ARG A 425 4.43 -19.82 18.19
N LYS A 426 5.05 -19.24 19.19
CA LYS A 426 5.61 -20.00 20.31
C LYS A 426 4.44 -20.52 21.17
N GLN A 427 4.44 -21.81 21.46
CA GLN A 427 3.46 -22.44 22.34
C GLN A 427 3.72 -22.08 23.79
#